data_6c9856fd834e6fbf948e4b47e4094ad3
#
_entry.id   6c9856fd834e6fbf948e4b47e4094ad3
#
_cell.length_a   1.000
_cell.length_b   1.000
_cell.length_c   1.000
_cell.angle_alpha   90.00
_cell.angle_beta   90.00
_cell.angle_gamma   90.00
#
_symmetry.space_group_name_H-M   'P 1'
#
loop_
_entity.id
_entity.type
_entity.pdbx_description
1 polymer ?
#
loop_
_entity_poly.entity_id
_entity_poly.type
_entity_poly.pdbx_seq_one_letter_code
_entity_poly.pdbx_strand_id
1 'polypeptide(L)'
;PETAVLCACHVAAERLAAEPAVRSFVRDRFFESAYVRTSASDPGAIREEEIPFSQYGLVSRLRKPVKAFAEDTWLLIKEGEKEGLIQTKVSMEPEQQPWMDPGMDSLLDLMKKLAEGYEGEGVSDSAKAWNAARRKTLETMLYKLLLPSLQAEARQELSRHSGEFLKQKIADAAWKHVARPPWTPTTPLAAARDGSQASGEDVRVMAGIWGPGEAATCFVVLDLKGQLVDLLWCGQLSGPLFFSEPGSLFTDLRRSNDTKRVREFMLLYQPQVCALGGASVQNMRLKAMLQEIWYDIIDRSAKELHAEGRDFACVHWDCSVAKLWESSDAAQRE
;
A
#
# COMPACT_ATOMS: atom_id res chain seq x y z
N PRO A 1 20.60 56.40 7.51
CA PRO A 1 20.64 55.81 8.86
C PRO A 1 19.80 54.50 8.93
N GLU A 2 18.56 54.47 8.45
CA GLU A 2 17.66 53.30 8.52
C GLU A 2 18.20 52.09 7.79
N THR A 3 18.77 52.27 6.58
CA THR A 3 19.37 51.18 5.80
C THR A 3 20.54 50.53 6.55
N ALA A 4 21.35 51.32 7.25
CA ALA A 4 22.47 50.81 8.03
C ALA A 4 21.99 49.96 9.23
N VAL A 5 20.91 50.38 9.90
CA VAL A 5 20.28 49.58 10.98
C VAL A 5 19.71 48.27 10.45
N LEU A 6 19.05 48.32 9.30
CA LEU A 6 18.50 47.09 8.69
C LEU A 6 19.61 46.10 8.29
N CYS A 7 20.73 46.58 7.73
CA CYS A 7 21.90 45.75 7.43
C CYS A 7 22.49 45.14 8.71
N ALA A 8 22.65 45.95 9.77
CA ALA A 8 23.13 45.47 11.06
C ALA A 8 22.22 44.40 11.66
N CYS A 9 20.89 44.57 11.60
CA CYS A 9 19.92 43.61 12.02
C CYS A 9 20.04 42.30 11.21
N HIS A 10 20.31 42.38 9.88
CA HIS A 10 20.46 41.22 9.06
C HIS A 10 21.72 40.41 9.43
N VAL A 11 22.88 41.09 9.60
CA VAL A 11 24.12 40.46 10.05
C VAL A 11 23.97 39.80 11.43
N ALA A 12 23.27 40.47 12.34
CA ALA A 12 22.99 39.92 13.67
C ALA A 12 22.05 38.69 13.56
N ALA A 13 21.06 38.73 12.66
CA ALA A 13 20.14 37.60 12.41
C ALA A 13 20.87 36.37 11.85
N GLU A 14 21.84 36.56 10.94
CA GLU A 14 22.67 35.48 10.42
C GLU A 14 23.52 34.82 11.52
N ARG A 15 24.11 35.62 12.39
CA ARG A 15 24.88 35.09 13.53
C ARG A 15 24.00 34.30 14.50
N LEU A 16 22.83 34.83 14.87
CA LEU A 16 21.88 34.12 15.72
C LEU A 16 21.37 32.84 15.06
N ALA A 17 21.07 32.86 13.76
CA ALA A 17 20.66 31.68 13.00
C ALA A 17 21.75 30.60 12.93
N ALA A 18 23.02 30.99 13.03
CA ALA A 18 24.15 30.07 13.06
C ALA A 18 24.44 29.50 14.46
N GLU A 19 23.91 30.11 15.51
CA GLU A 19 24.13 29.68 16.90
C GLU A 19 23.46 28.31 17.16
N PRO A 20 24.20 27.29 17.58
CA PRO A 20 23.66 25.92 17.74
C PRO A 20 22.50 25.88 18.75
N ALA A 21 22.58 26.58 19.85
CA ALA A 21 21.53 26.59 20.87
C ALA A 21 20.22 27.18 20.37
N VAL A 22 20.30 28.30 19.60
CA VAL A 22 19.12 28.93 18.98
C VAL A 22 18.50 28.02 17.94
N ARG A 23 19.34 27.41 17.08
CA ARG A 23 18.88 26.45 16.05
C ARG A 23 18.19 25.26 16.66
N SER A 24 18.78 24.63 17.67
CA SER A 24 18.18 23.49 18.36
C SER A 24 16.85 23.85 18.96
N PHE A 25 16.79 24.97 19.72
CA PHE A 25 15.55 25.40 20.35
C PHE A 25 14.43 25.65 19.32
N VAL A 26 14.71 26.43 18.26
CA VAL A 26 13.71 26.73 17.23
C VAL A 26 13.30 25.45 16.46
N ARG A 27 14.26 24.56 16.17
CA ARG A 27 14.02 23.30 15.51
C ARG A 27 13.08 22.40 16.32
N ASP A 28 13.38 22.23 17.61
CA ASP A 28 12.58 21.36 18.48
C ASP A 28 11.13 21.85 18.57
N ARG A 29 10.95 23.18 18.77
CA ARG A 29 9.63 23.79 18.79
C ARG A 29 8.90 23.71 17.46
N PHE A 30 9.63 23.85 16.35
CA PHE A 30 9.05 23.71 15.02
C PHE A 30 8.53 22.28 14.79
N PHE A 31 9.33 21.25 15.07
CA PHE A 31 8.91 19.87 14.85
C PHE A 31 7.80 19.42 15.81
N GLU A 32 7.73 19.99 17.01
CA GLU A 32 6.63 19.75 17.93
C GLU A 32 5.31 20.36 17.47
N SER A 33 5.34 21.54 16.83
CA SER A 33 4.15 22.37 16.61
C SER A 33 3.80 22.62 15.14
N ALA A 34 4.61 22.14 14.20
CA ALA A 34 4.35 22.32 12.77
C ALA A 34 3.26 21.36 12.26
N TYR A 35 2.50 21.86 11.29
CA TYR A 35 1.45 21.12 10.59
C TYR A 35 1.77 21.00 9.11
N VAL A 36 1.39 19.86 8.54
CA VAL A 36 1.25 19.68 7.11
C VAL A 36 -0.17 20.07 6.74
N ARG A 37 -0.30 21.00 5.82
CA ARG A 37 -1.57 21.40 5.21
C ARG A 37 -1.52 21.10 3.73
N THR A 38 -2.57 20.52 3.22
CA THR A 38 -2.77 20.34 1.80
C THR A 38 -3.98 21.12 1.32
N SER A 39 -3.93 21.56 0.09
CA SER A 39 -5.05 22.15 -0.63
C SER A 39 -5.03 21.68 -2.07
N ALA A 40 -6.19 21.61 -2.71
CA ALA A 40 -6.25 21.38 -4.15
C ALA A 40 -5.57 22.56 -4.87
N SER A 41 -4.79 22.27 -5.91
CA SER A 41 -4.11 23.29 -6.73
C SER A 41 -5.12 24.12 -7.50
N ASP A 42 -6.16 23.48 -8.06
CA ASP A 42 -7.32 24.12 -8.66
C ASP A 42 -8.58 23.57 -7.97
N PRO A 43 -9.40 24.43 -7.35
CA PRO A 43 -10.67 24.00 -6.75
C PRO A 43 -11.62 23.30 -7.70
N GLY A 44 -11.46 23.51 -9.02
CA GLY A 44 -12.26 22.85 -10.06
C GLY A 44 -11.64 21.60 -10.66
N ALA A 45 -10.35 21.36 -10.44
CA ALA A 45 -9.64 20.22 -11.03
C ALA A 45 -10.01 18.88 -10.38
N ILE A 46 -10.37 18.91 -9.10
CA ILE A 46 -10.90 17.74 -8.38
C ILE A 46 -12.40 18.02 -8.22
N ARG A 47 -13.23 17.48 -9.11
CA ARG A 47 -14.69 17.60 -8.98
C ARG A 47 -15.10 16.97 -7.65
N GLU A 48 -15.95 17.68 -6.88
CA GLU A 48 -16.42 17.16 -5.58
C GLU A 48 -17.11 15.79 -5.72
N GLU A 49 -17.70 15.50 -6.86
CA GLU A 49 -18.32 14.23 -7.20
C GLU A 49 -17.32 13.08 -7.41
N GLU A 50 -16.07 13.38 -7.78
CA GLU A 50 -15.00 12.41 -8.00
C GLU A 50 -14.12 12.19 -6.76
N ILE A 51 -14.20 13.05 -5.74
CA ILE A 51 -13.40 12.97 -4.50
C ILE A 51 -13.50 11.61 -3.81
N PRO A 52 -14.67 10.94 -3.68
CA PRO A 52 -14.76 9.63 -3.04
C PRO A 52 -13.99 8.53 -3.78
N PHE A 53 -13.79 8.67 -5.08
CA PHE A 53 -13.12 7.68 -5.93
C PHE A 53 -11.68 8.05 -6.30
N SER A 54 -11.26 9.29 -6.02
CA SER A 54 -9.90 9.73 -6.23
C SER A 54 -9.01 9.29 -5.08
N GLN A 55 -7.87 8.65 -5.39
CA GLN A 55 -6.85 8.33 -4.39
C GLN A 55 -6.34 9.57 -3.63
N TYR A 56 -6.48 10.75 -4.19
CA TYR A 56 -6.07 12.03 -3.58
C TYR A 56 -7.18 12.72 -2.79
N GLY A 57 -8.42 12.23 -2.83
CA GLY A 57 -9.56 12.87 -2.18
C GLY A 57 -9.37 13.06 -0.68
N LEU A 58 -8.87 12.02 0.01
CA LEU A 58 -8.61 12.05 1.45
C LEU A 58 -7.45 12.98 1.85
N VAL A 59 -6.51 13.22 0.93
CA VAL A 59 -5.30 14.01 1.22
C VAL A 59 -5.36 15.43 0.67
N SER A 60 -6.35 15.77 -0.15
CA SER A 60 -6.50 17.09 -0.78
C SER A 60 -6.85 18.23 0.19
N ARG A 61 -7.39 17.92 1.36
CA ARG A 61 -7.77 18.87 2.41
C ARG A 61 -7.25 18.44 3.78
N LEU A 62 -6.08 17.84 3.82
CA LEU A 62 -5.48 17.34 5.05
C LEU A 62 -4.89 18.49 5.88
N ARG A 63 -5.07 18.39 7.20
CA ARG A 63 -4.33 19.16 8.21
C ARG A 63 -3.90 18.20 9.30
N LYS A 64 -2.60 17.94 9.40
CA LYS A 64 -2.06 16.96 10.34
C LYS A 64 -0.74 17.45 10.92
N PRO A 65 -0.49 17.28 12.24
CA PRO A 65 0.80 17.61 12.85
C PRO A 65 1.93 16.81 12.19
N VAL A 66 3.09 17.42 12.00
CA VAL A 66 4.27 16.75 11.42
C VAL A 66 4.63 15.48 12.20
N LYS A 67 4.61 15.55 13.53
CA LYS A 67 4.91 14.41 14.43
C LYS A 67 3.92 13.22 14.31
N ALA A 68 2.72 13.46 13.79
CA ALA A 68 1.68 12.45 13.66
C ALA A 68 1.68 11.71 12.31
N PHE A 69 2.63 12.05 11.42
CA PHE A 69 2.81 11.32 10.16
C PHE A 69 3.62 10.05 10.39
N ALA A 70 2.93 8.92 10.58
CA ALA A 70 3.55 7.61 10.82
C ALA A 70 3.40 6.64 9.63
N GLU A 71 2.76 7.06 8.53
CA GLU A 71 2.33 6.18 7.46
C GLU A 71 2.83 6.64 6.07
N ASP A 72 2.43 5.93 5.04
CA ASP A 72 2.73 6.20 3.63
C ASP A 72 1.97 7.41 3.03
N THR A 73 1.06 8.02 3.80
CA THR A 73 0.23 9.16 3.39
C THR A 73 1.06 10.32 2.81
N TRP A 74 2.28 10.54 3.33
CA TRP A 74 3.17 11.58 2.80
C TRP A 74 3.64 11.31 1.38
N LEU A 75 3.84 10.04 1.02
CA LEU A 75 4.23 9.68 -0.35
C LEU A 75 3.11 9.94 -1.34
N LEU A 76 1.87 9.66 -0.94
CA LEU A 76 0.68 9.97 -1.73
C LEU A 76 0.51 11.50 -1.94
N ILE A 77 0.75 12.30 -0.89
CA ILE A 77 0.75 13.77 -0.99
C ILE A 77 1.81 14.24 -1.98
N LYS A 78 3.03 13.69 -1.92
CA LYS A 78 4.11 14.04 -2.85
C LYS A 78 3.79 13.68 -4.30
N GLU A 79 3.14 12.57 -4.52
CA GLU A 79 2.72 12.14 -5.85
C GLU A 79 1.66 13.11 -6.40
N GLY A 80 0.63 13.45 -5.62
CA GLY A 80 -0.36 14.46 -6.00
C GLY A 80 0.23 15.86 -6.20
N GLU A 81 1.28 16.24 -5.46
CA GLU A 81 2.03 17.48 -5.66
C GLU A 81 2.82 17.44 -6.99
N LYS A 82 3.43 16.30 -7.33
CA LYS A 82 4.14 16.08 -8.60
C LYS A 82 3.19 16.13 -9.82
N GLU A 83 1.98 15.62 -9.65
CA GLU A 83 0.93 15.68 -10.68
C GLU A 83 0.26 17.06 -10.76
N GLY A 84 0.61 17.98 -9.86
CA GLY A 84 0.05 19.34 -9.85
C GLY A 84 -1.37 19.43 -9.30
N LEU A 85 -1.90 18.36 -8.72
CA LEU A 85 -3.27 18.30 -8.16
C LEU A 85 -3.37 18.87 -6.76
N ILE A 86 -2.29 18.77 -5.97
CA ILE A 86 -2.23 19.16 -4.57
C ILE A 86 -1.12 20.18 -4.35
N GLN A 87 -1.39 21.19 -3.53
CA GLN A 87 -0.38 22.08 -2.97
C GLN A 87 -0.17 21.74 -1.50
N THR A 88 1.09 21.64 -1.08
CA THR A 88 1.45 21.25 0.28
C THR A 88 2.23 22.35 0.98
N LYS A 89 1.77 22.75 2.16
CA LYS A 89 2.47 23.69 3.02
C LYS A 89 2.81 23.01 4.35
N VAL A 90 4.08 23.08 4.74
CA VAL A 90 4.55 22.65 6.06
C VAL A 90 4.92 23.89 6.84
N SER A 91 4.20 24.22 7.89
CA SER A 91 4.44 25.43 8.68
C SER A 91 3.81 25.35 10.06
N MET A 92 4.33 26.14 10.99
CA MET A 92 3.60 26.46 12.21
C MET A 92 2.45 27.43 11.91
N GLU A 93 1.40 27.39 12.73
CA GLU A 93 0.31 28.37 12.63
C GLU A 93 0.79 29.73 13.11
N PRO A 94 0.32 30.84 12.47
CA PRO A 94 0.73 32.21 12.88
C PRO A 94 0.31 32.53 14.31
N GLU A 95 -0.89 32.14 14.70
CA GLU A 95 -1.49 32.37 16.00
C GLU A 95 -2.13 31.12 16.55
N GLN A 96 -2.38 31.08 17.85
CA GLN A 96 -3.10 29.94 18.48
C GLN A 96 -4.49 29.80 17.88
N GLN A 97 -4.83 28.55 17.54
CA GLN A 97 -6.11 28.18 16.96
C GLN A 97 -6.85 27.21 17.88
N PRO A 98 -8.19 27.25 17.94
CA PRO A 98 -8.98 26.36 18.81
C PRO A 98 -8.80 24.86 18.52
N TRP A 99 -8.35 24.51 17.32
CA TRP A 99 -8.15 23.13 16.87
C TRP A 99 -6.71 22.63 17.08
N MET A 100 -5.79 23.47 17.56
CA MET A 100 -4.43 23.05 17.88
C MET A 100 -4.42 22.20 19.14
N ASP A 101 -3.55 21.19 19.15
CA ASP A 101 -3.36 20.34 20.32
C ASP A 101 -2.83 21.19 21.50
N PRO A 102 -3.26 20.89 22.74
CA PRO A 102 -2.75 21.57 23.93
C PRO A 102 -1.22 21.44 24.02
N GLY A 103 -0.55 22.56 24.23
CA GLY A 103 0.91 22.62 24.36
C GLY A 103 1.68 22.84 23.06
N MET A 104 1.01 22.94 21.91
CA MET A 104 1.65 23.36 20.67
C MET A 104 1.79 24.88 20.62
N ASP A 105 2.97 25.33 20.20
CA ASP A 105 3.26 26.77 20.05
C ASP A 105 2.80 27.27 18.68
N SER A 106 2.23 28.48 18.66
CA SER A 106 2.10 29.24 17.41
C SER A 106 3.42 29.98 17.07
N LEU A 107 3.52 30.53 15.86
CA LEU A 107 4.67 31.39 15.51
C LEU A 107 4.77 32.60 16.42
N LEU A 108 3.64 33.17 16.83
CA LEU A 108 3.60 34.28 17.77
C LEU A 108 4.15 33.91 19.15
N ASP A 109 3.81 32.69 19.64
CA ASP A 109 4.31 32.21 20.94
C ASP A 109 5.82 31.93 20.87
N LEU A 110 6.28 31.33 19.77
CA LEU A 110 7.71 31.12 19.55
C LEU A 110 8.47 32.46 19.52
N MET A 111 7.94 33.47 18.83
CA MET A 111 8.52 34.82 18.80
C MET A 111 8.57 35.46 20.18
N LYS A 112 7.51 35.33 21.00
CA LYS A 112 7.50 35.82 22.38
C LYS A 112 8.60 35.17 23.21
N LYS A 113 8.72 33.85 23.19
CA LYS A 113 9.76 33.09 23.90
C LYS A 113 11.18 33.53 23.50
N LEU A 114 11.41 33.78 22.21
CA LEU A 114 12.69 34.27 21.72
C LEU A 114 12.94 35.74 22.14
N ALA A 115 11.91 36.57 22.15
CA ALA A 115 12.00 37.95 22.55
C ALA A 115 12.31 38.11 24.07
N GLU A 116 11.67 37.28 24.92
CA GLU A 116 11.95 37.24 26.37
C GLU A 116 13.43 36.98 26.68
N GLY A 117 14.10 36.13 25.87
CA GLY A 117 15.54 35.88 26.03
C GLY A 117 16.48 36.87 25.39
N TYR A 118 16.01 37.77 24.54
CA TYR A 118 16.84 38.67 23.74
C TYR A 118 16.57 40.14 23.93
N GLU A 119 15.39 40.57 24.38
CA GLU A 119 15.04 41.96 24.69
C GLU A 119 15.65 42.35 26.02
N GLY A 120 16.10 43.59 26.11
CA GLY A 120 16.64 44.16 27.33
C GLY A 120 15.55 44.83 28.16
N GLU A 121 15.77 44.85 29.47
CA GLU A 121 14.94 45.59 30.40
C GLU A 121 15.26 47.10 30.29
N GLY A 122 14.27 47.92 30.00
CA GLY A 122 14.43 49.37 29.97
C GLY A 122 13.22 50.11 29.42
N VAL A 123 12.85 51.23 30.07
CA VAL A 123 11.67 52.02 29.72
C VAL A 123 12.03 53.27 28.90
N SER A 124 13.31 53.59 28.77
CA SER A 124 13.77 54.74 28.00
C SER A 124 13.47 54.63 26.52
N ASP A 125 13.32 55.74 25.82
CA ASP A 125 13.07 55.75 24.37
C ASP A 125 14.22 55.09 23.58
N SER A 126 15.45 55.22 24.07
CA SER A 126 16.60 54.50 23.51
C SER A 126 16.46 52.98 23.70
N ALA A 127 16.02 52.51 24.86
CA ALA A 127 15.81 51.08 25.10
C ALA A 127 14.70 50.52 24.21
N LYS A 128 13.60 51.27 24.02
CA LYS A 128 12.52 50.88 23.07
C LYS A 128 13.02 50.78 21.64
N ALA A 129 13.82 51.74 21.18
CA ALA A 129 14.42 51.70 19.84
C ALA A 129 15.34 50.50 19.65
N TRP A 130 16.15 50.16 20.66
CA TRP A 130 16.98 48.93 20.64
C TRP A 130 16.15 47.66 20.65
N ASN A 131 15.10 47.56 21.43
CA ASN A 131 14.22 46.42 21.44
C ASN A 131 13.45 46.25 20.12
N ALA A 132 13.06 47.36 19.47
CA ALA A 132 12.50 47.31 18.12
C ALA A 132 13.50 46.73 17.09
N ALA A 133 14.78 47.13 17.17
CA ALA A 133 15.84 46.57 16.32
C ALA A 133 16.08 45.08 16.61
N ARG A 134 16.06 44.65 17.89
CA ARG A 134 16.17 43.26 18.30
C ARG A 134 15.00 42.43 17.78
N ARG A 135 13.77 42.90 17.88
CA ARG A 135 12.60 42.22 17.28
C ARG A 135 12.75 42.04 15.79
N LYS A 136 13.19 43.10 15.11
CA LYS A 136 13.46 43.00 13.65
C LYS A 136 14.53 42.00 13.29
N THR A 137 15.54 41.84 14.13
CA THR A 137 16.58 40.81 14.00
C THR A 137 15.98 39.41 14.16
N LEU A 138 15.18 39.19 15.22
CA LEU A 138 14.49 37.90 15.46
C LEU A 138 13.52 37.56 14.33
N GLU A 139 12.73 38.50 13.84
CA GLU A 139 11.85 38.32 12.69
C GLU A 139 12.63 37.87 11.45
N THR A 140 13.75 38.56 11.18
CA THR A 140 14.59 38.19 10.00
C THR A 140 15.23 36.85 10.18
N MET A 141 15.76 36.52 11.35
CA MET A 141 16.31 35.21 11.70
C MET A 141 15.25 34.09 11.51
N LEU A 142 14.09 34.25 12.11
CA LEU A 142 13.04 33.22 12.12
C LEU A 142 12.41 33.07 10.74
N TYR A 143 11.84 34.15 10.18
CA TYR A 143 11.02 34.02 8.95
C TYR A 143 11.84 33.90 7.68
N LYS A 144 13.02 34.50 7.59
CA LYS A 144 13.83 34.50 6.36
C LYS A 144 14.91 33.43 6.34
N LEU A 145 15.45 33.04 7.51
CA LEU A 145 16.58 32.14 7.57
C LEU A 145 16.20 30.76 8.10
N LEU A 146 15.59 30.64 9.27
CA LEU A 146 15.35 29.35 9.92
C LEU A 146 14.12 28.64 9.39
N LEU A 147 12.96 29.29 9.29
CA LEU A 147 11.72 28.61 8.86
C LEU A 147 11.81 27.97 7.47
N PRO A 148 12.37 28.62 6.43
CA PRO A 148 12.50 27.97 5.13
C PRO A 148 13.37 26.70 5.17
N SER A 149 14.47 26.76 5.94
CA SER A 149 15.35 25.61 6.15
C SER A 149 14.64 24.46 6.89
N LEU A 150 13.91 24.78 7.98
CA LEU A 150 13.17 23.81 8.77
C LEU A 150 11.99 23.20 8.00
N GLN A 151 11.32 23.98 7.15
CA GLN A 151 10.29 23.47 6.26
C GLN A 151 10.85 22.45 5.26
N ALA A 152 12.02 22.73 4.69
CA ALA A 152 12.69 21.80 3.79
C ALA A 152 13.15 20.53 4.52
N GLU A 153 13.72 20.69 5.72
CA GLU A 153 14.12 19.57 6.60
C GLU A 153 12.92 18.69 6.96
N ALA A 154 11.79 19.28 7.36
CA ALA A 154 10.58 18.55 7.70
C ALA A 154 10.04 17.73 6.50
N ARG A 155 10.04 18.33 5.29
CA ARG A 155 9.64 17.61 4.08
C ARG A 155 10.57 16.43 3.78
N GLN A 156 11.86 16.58 4.01
CA GLN A 156 12.84 15.51 3.84
C GLN A 156 12.63 14.39 4.87
N GLU A 157 12.43 14.76 6.13
CA GLU A 157 12.22 13.82 7.23
C GLU A 157 10.92 13.02 7.06
N LEU A 158 9.83 13.68 6.68
CA LEU A 158 8.57 13.02 6.32
C LEU A 158 8.75 12.02 5.17
N SER A 159 9.55 12.40 4.15
CA SER A 159 9.84 11.49 3.03
C SER A 159 10.67 10.29 3.45
N ARG A 160 11.64 10.47 4.35
CA ARG A 160 12.47 9.41 4.91
C ARG A 160 11.62 8.43 5.73
N HIS A 161 10.84 8.96 6.68
CA HIS A 161 9.99 8.14 7.54
C HIS A 161 8.96 7.33 6.75
N SER A 162 8.25 7.96 5.81
CA SER A 162 7.27 7.26 4.98
C SER A 162 7.93 6.21 4.07
N GLY A 163 9.13 6.48 3.57
CA GLY A 163 9.90 5.50 2.80
C GLY A 163 10.34 4.30 3.63
N GLU A 164 10.77 4.51 4.87
CA GLU A 164 11.13 3.44 5.80
C GLU A 164 9.91 2.60 6.20
N PHE A 165 8.79 3.26 6.52
CA PHE A 165 7.53 2.59 6.80
C PHE A 165 7.09 1.69 5.62
N LEU A 166 7.14 2.21 4.39
CA LEU A 166 6.75 1.45 3.21
C LEU A 166 7.69 0.25 2.97
N LYS A 167 9.01 0.43 3.14
CA LYS A 167 10.00 -0.66 3.05
C LYS A 167 9.69 -1.76 4.07
N GLN A 168 9.41 -1.40 5.31
CA GLN A 168 9.06 -2.36 6.35
C GLN A 168 7.76 -3.10 6.01
N LYS A 169 6.73 -2.38 5.58
CA LYS A 169 5.44 -2.96 5.17
C LYS A 169 5.58 -3.95 4.02
N ILE A 170 6.41 -3.61 3.01
CA ILE A 170 6.71 -4.52 1.90
C ILE A 170 7.49 -5.75 2.38
N ALA A 171 8.50 -5.55 3.23
CA ALA A 171 9.29 -6.65 3.80
C ALA A 171 8.41 -7.61 4.62
N ASP A 172 7.51 -7.08 5.46
CA ASP A 172 6.57 -7.86 6.26
C ASP A 172 5.57 -8.63 5.38
N ALA A 173 5.08 -8.00 4.31
CA ALA A 173 4.20 -8.64 3.35
C ALA A 173 4.93 -9.78 2.61
N ALA A 174 6.13 -9.52 2.12
CA ALA A 174 6.97 -10.53 1.45
C ALA A 174 7.28 -11.69 2.41
N TRP A 175 7.65 -11.39 3.66
CA TRP A 175 7.91 -12.40 4.67
C TRP A 175 6.69 -13.27 4.96
N LYS A 176 5.50 -12.68 5.07
CA LYS A 176 4.25 -13.43 5.23
C LYS A 176 3.99 -14.41 4.08
N HIS A 177 4.40 -14.07 2.87
CA HIS A 177 4.30 -14.99 1.74
C HIS A 177 5.32 -16.13 1.83
N VAL A 178 6.57 -15.81 2.14
CA VAL A 178 7.66 -16.80 2.23
C VAL A 178 7.50 -17.73 3.43
N ALA A 179 7.07 -17.19 4.57
CA ALA A 179 6.95 -17.92 5.84
C ALA A 179 5.64 -18.72 5.97
N ARG A 180 4.77 -18.73 4.93
CA ARG A 180 3.55 -19.56 4.96
C ARG A 180 3.93 -21.03 5.04
N PRO A 181 3.38 -21.78 6.02
CA PRO A 181 3.58 -23.22 6.04
C PRO A 181 2.98 -23.85 4.76
N PRO A 182 3.51 -24.97 4.30
CA PRO A 182 2.89 -25.73 3.21
C PRO A 182 1.47 -26.11 3.62
N TRP A 183 0.58 -26.17 2.63
CA TRP A 183 -0.78 -26.62 2.87
C TRP A 183 -0.77 -28.06 3.37
N THR A 184 -1.51 -28.34 4.43
CA THR A 184 -1.72 -29.69 4.97
C THR A 184 -3.19 -30.04 4.88
N PRO A 185 -3.55 -31.25 4.43
CA PRO A 185 -4.94 -31.70 4.40
C PRO A 185 -5.53 -31.69 5.81
N THR A 186 -6.80 -31.30 5.91
CA THR A 186 -7.53 -31.20 7.19
C THR A 186 -7.84 -32.59 7.75
N THR A 187 -8.01 -33.56 6.86
CA THR A 187 -8.17 -34.98 7.22
C THR A 187 -6.88 -35.74 6.88
N PRO A 188 -6.28 -36.46 7.84
CA PRO A 188 -5.11 -37.29 7.56
C PRO A 188 -5.54 -38.47 6.69
N LEU A 189 -5.30 -38.37 5.39
CA LEU A 189 -5.72 -39.34 4.39
C LEU A 189 -5.06 -40.72 4.53
N ALA A 190 -4.01 -40.81 5.27
CA ALA A 190 -3.11 -41.93 5.26
C ALA A 190 -2.98 -42.71 6.56
N ALA A 191 -3.48 -42.17 7.67
CA ALA A 191 -3.42 -42.90 8.93
C ALA A 191 -4.31 -44.17 8.98
N ALA A 192 -5.15 -44.35 7.96
CA ALA A 192 -6.21 -45.35 7.99
C ALA A 192 -5.83 -46.70 7.39
N ARG A 193 -4.73 -46.88 6.69
CA ARG A 193 -4.52 -48.13 5.96
C ARG A 193 -3.25 -48.92 6.23
N ASP A 194 -2.16 -48.36 6.77
CA ASP A 194 -0.92 -49.19 6.88
C ASP A 194 0.05 -48.85 8.00
N GLY A 195 -0.32 -48.10 9.03
CA GLY A 195 0.62 -47.85 10.14
C GLY A 195 1.94 -47.15 9.73
N SER A 196 2.13 -46.77 8.50
CA SER A 196 3.21 -45.93 8.03
C SER A 196 2.84 -44.48 8.30
N GLN A 197 3.72 -43.75 8.99
CA GLN A 197 3.59 -42.31 9.11
C GLN A 197 3.39 -41.72 7.73
N ALA A 198 2.26 -41.03 7.52
CA ALA A 198 2.07 -40.22 6.34
C ALA A 198 3.17 -39.16 6.32
N SER A 199 4.25 -39.47 5.63
CA SER A 199 5.18 -38.44 5.22
C SER A 199 4.40 -37.48 4.36
N GLY A 200 4.57 -36.16 4.57
CA GLY A 200 3.86 -35.12 3.81
C GLY A 200 4.17 -35.13 2.29
N GLU A 201 4.50 -36.29 1.77
CA GLU A 201 5.09 -36.51 0.45
C GLU A 201 4.07 -36.70 -0.69
N ASP A 202 2.78 -36.84 -0.41
CA ASP A 202 1.81 -37.21 -1.46
C ASP A 202 0.75 -36.12 -1.80
N VAL A 203 1.00 -34.84 -1.50
CA VAL A 203 0.06 -33.79 -1.89
C VAL A 203 0.18 -33.46 -3.38
N ARG A 204 -0.82 -33.86 -4.18
CA ARG A 204 -0.89 -33.51 -5.60
C ARG A 204 -1.54 -32.14 -5.78
N VAL A 205 -0.84 -31.26 -6.47
CA VAL A 205 -1.30 -29.88 -6.71
C VAL A 205 -1.73 -29.76 -8.17
N MET A 206 -2.94 -29.27 -8.36
CA MET A 206 -3.43 -28.77 -9.64
C MET A 206 -3.36 -27.24 -9.62
N ALA A 207 -2.88 -26.63 -10.68
CA ALA A 207 -3.00 -25.19 -10.86
C ALA A 207 -3.88 -24.89 -12.08
N GLY A 208 -4.61 -23.77 -12.02
CA GLY A 208 -5.49 -23.37 -13.11
C GLY A 208 -5.44 -21.87 -13.34
N ILE A 209 -5.51 -21.47 -14.59
CA ILE A 209 -5.67 -20.08 -14.99
C ILE A 209 -6.85 -19.97 -15.94
N TRP A 210 -7.77 -19.06 -15.65
CA TRP A 210 -8.86 -18.75 -16.55
C TRP A 210 -8.33 -17.94 -17.73
N GLY A 211 -8.68 -18.38 -18.95
CA GLY A 211 -8.29 -17.70 -20.18
C GLY A 211 -9.24 -16.55 -20.50
N PRO A 212 -8.79 -15.29 -20.54
CA PRO A 212 -9.62 -14.17 -20.92
C PRO A 212 -9.88 -14.13 -22.43
N GLY A 213 -11.11 -13.80 -22.83
CA GLY A 213 -11.49 -13.62 -24.23
C GLY A 213 -11.46 -14.93 -25.02
N GLU A 214 -10.60 -15.02 -26.02
CA GLU A 214 -10.42 -16.21 -26.89
C GLU A 214 -9.39 -17.21 -26.34
N ALA A 215 -8.63 -16.83 -25.31
CA ALA A 215 -7.65 -17.70 -24.71
C ALA A 215 -8.32 -18.87 -23.98
N ALA A 216 -7.75 -20.07 -24.11
CA ALA A 216 -8.26 -21.24 -23.43
C ALA A 216 -7.95 -21.19 -21.93
N THR A 217 -8.87 -21.70 -21.09
CA THR A 217 -8.59 -21.98 -19.68
C THR A 217 -7.64 -23.17 -19.61
N CYS A 218 -6.58 -23.03 -18.85
CA CYS A 218 -5.54 -24.04 -18.72
C CYS A 218 -5.50 -24.58 -17.30
N PHE A 219 -5.37 -25.92 -17.19
CA PHE A 219 -5.10 -26.61 -15.94
C PHE A 219 -3.82 -27.42 -16.07
N VAL A 220 -3.01 -27.43 -15.04
CA VAL A 220 -1.79 -28.21 -14.95
C VAL A 220 -1.77 -29.01 -13.67
N VAL A 221 -1.17 -30.20 -13.69
CA VAL A 221 -0.89 -30.99 -12.50
C VAL A 221 0.62 -31.04 -12.30
N LEU A 222 1.02 -30.79 -11.07
CA LEU A 222 2.41 -30.79 -10.64
C LEU A 222 2.69 -31.99 -9.75
N ASP A 223 3.89 -32.55 -9.87
CA ASP A 223 4.40 -33.56 -8.95
C ASP A 223 4.87 -32.88 -7.62
N LEU A 224 5.35 -33.72 -6.69
CA LEU A 224 5.88 -33.31 -5.40
C LEU A 224 7.11 -32.41 -5.49
N LYS A 225 7.81 -32.44 -6.62
CA LYS A 225 8.98 -31.59 -6.89
C LYS A 225 8.62 -30.32 -7.62
N GLY A 226 7.32 -30.09 -7.92
CA GLY A 226 6.84 -28.96 -8.68
C GLY A 226 7.05 -29.10 -10.20
N GLN A 227 7.37 -30.30 -10.70
CA GLN A 227 7.52 -30.54 -12.14
C GLN A 227 6.16 -30.79 -12.78
N LEU A 228 6.00 -30.33 -14.02
CA LEU A 228 4.79 -30.51 -14.79
C LEU A 228 4.60 -31.99 -15.12
N VAL A 229 3.46 -32.54 -14.69
CA VAL A 229 3.07 -33.94 -15.00
C VAL A 229 2.18 -33.97 -16.22
N ASP A 230 1.15 -33.15 -16.26
CA ASP A 230 0.20 -33.09 -17.37
C ASP A 230 -0.47 -31.73 -17.47
N LEU A 231 -1.06 -31.45 -18.61
CA LEU A 231 -1.64 -30.18 -19.02
C LEU A 231 -2.98 -30.41 -19.74
N LEU A 232 -4.00 -29.68 -19.33
CA LEU A 232 -5.33 -29.71 -19.94
C LEU A 232 -5.74 -28.30 -20.41
N TRP A 233 -6.01 -28.19 -21.71
CA TRP A 233 -6.56 -26.97 -22.31
C TRP A 233 -8.07 -27.13 -22.53
N CYS A 234 -8.86 -26.13 -22.05
CA CYS A 234 -10.31 -26.08 -22.13
C CYS A 234 -10.75 -24.78 -22.80
N GLY A 235 -10.91 -24.80 -24.12
CA GLY A 235 -11.23 -23.61 -24.89
C GLY A 235 -12.65 -23.06 -24.67
N GLN A 236 -13.57 -23.94 -24.23
CA GLN A 236 -14.97 -23.57 -24.05
C GLN A 236 -15.34 -23.14 -22.63
N LEU A 237 -14.45 -23.29 -21.68
CA LEU A 237 -14.59 -22.73 -20.33
C LEU A 237 -14.24 -21.23 -20.28
N SER A 238 -13.68 -20.69 -21.35
CA SER A 238 -13.21 -19.32 -21.48
C SER A 238 -14.11 -18.52 -22.41
N GLY A 239 -14.17 -17.21 -22.17
CA GLY A 239 -14.84 -16.27 -23.07
C GLY A 239 -16.29 -15.98 -22.74
N PRO A 240 -16.96 -15.17 -23.58
CA PRO A 240 -18.32 -14.68 -23.33
C PRO A 240 -19.36 -15.80 -23.26
N LEU A 241 -19.09 -16.95 -23.88
CA LEU A 241 -20.01 -18.09 -23.90
C LEU A 241 -20.16 -18.79 -22.52
N PHE A 242 -19.19 -18.60 -21.64
CA PHE A 242 -19.29 -19.06 -20.23
C PHE A 242 -20.36 -18.32 -19.44
N PHE A 243 -20.72 -17.11 -19.88
CA PHE A 243 -21.66 -16.21 -19.22
C PHE A 243 -22.91 -15.93 -20.03
N SER A 244 -23.05 -16.54 -21.22
CA SER A 244 -24.25 -16.41 -22.05
C SER A 244 -25.42 -17.12 -21.36
N GLU A 245 -26.62 -16.56 -21.52
CA GLU A 245 -27.84 -17.15 -20.97
C GLU A 245 -27.99 -18.61 -21.42
N PRO A 246 -28.52 -19.48 -20.53
CA PRO A 246 -28.80 -20.87 -20.88
C PRO A 246 -29.82 -20.89 -22.03
N GLY A 247 -29.46 -21.42 -23.18
CA GLY A 247 -30.40 -21.52 -24.30
C GLY A 247 -29.82 -21.84 -25.66
N SER A 248 -28.50 -21.83 -25.82
CA SER A 248 -27.88 -22.28 -27.05
C SER A 248 -27.41 -23.74 -26.90
N LEU A 249 -28.12 -24.67 -27.51
CA LEU A 249 -27.80 -26.12 -27.53
C LEU A 249 -26.33 -26.41 -27.87
N PHE A 250 -25.71 -25.64 -28.74
CA PHE A 250 -24.29 -25.82 -29.11
C PHE A 250 -23.33 -25.37 -28.01
N THR A 251 -23.68 -24.36 -27.27
CA THR A 251 -22.87 -23.84 -26.15
C THR A 251 -22.86 -24.82 -24.99
N ASP A 252 -24.02 -25.39 -24.69
CA ASP A 252 -24.20 -26.38 -23.62
C ASP A 252 -23.48 -27.68 -23.90
N LEU A 253 -23.48 -28.15 -25.14
CA LEU A 253 -22.78 -29.38 -25.52
C LEU A 253 -21.26 -29.25 -25.44
N ARG A 254 -20.69 -28.14 -25.93
CA ARG A 254 -19.24 -27.90 -25.85
C ARG A 254 -18.77 -27.68 -24.42
N ARG A 255 -19.54 -26.91 -23.65
CA ARG A 255 -19.30 -26.71 -22.21
C ARG A 255 -19.37 -28.03 -21.45
N SER A 256 -20.36 -28.88 -21.74
CA SER A 256 -20.49 -30.18 -21.17
C SER A 256 -19.28 -31.06 -21.51
N ASN A 257 -18.70 -30.93 -22.69
CA ASN A 257 -17.51 -31.69 -23.08
C ASN A 257 -16.26 -31.28 -22.30
N ASP A 258 -16.00 -29.97 -22.17
CA ASP A 258 -14.86 -29.50 -21.41
C ASP A 258 -15.03 -29.80 -19.90
N THR A 259 -16.24 -29.70 -19.37
CA THR A 259 -16.54 -30.10 -17.98
C THR A 259 -16.27 -31.61 -17.78
N LYS A 260 -16.60 -32.47 -18.74
CA LYS A 260 -16.26 -33.88 -18.67
C LYS A 260 -14.76 -34.13 -18.72
N ARG A 261 -14.03 -33.43 -19.58
CA ARG A 261 -12.56 -33.53 -19.65
C ARG A 261 -11.90 -33.08 -18.34
N VAL A 262 -12.35 -31.97 -17.74
CA VAL A 262 -11.86 -31.53 -16.42
C VAL A 262 -12.16 -32.59 -15.36
N ARG A 263 -13.35 -33.18 -15.39
CA ARG A 263 -13.73 -34.24 -14.46
C ARG A 263 -12.83 -35.48 -14.61
N GLU A 264 -12.59 -35.94 -15.84
CA GLU A 264 -11.70 -37.06 -16.13
C GLU A 264 -10.27 -36.76 -15.66
N PHE A 265 -9.80 -35.53 -15.87
CA PHE A 265 -8.51 -35.05 -15.41
C PHE A 265 -8.40 -35.08 -13.89
N MET A 266 -9.43 -34.59 -13.19
CA MET A 266 -9.48 -34.62 -11.72
C MET A 266 -9.60 -36.05 -11.18
N LEU A 267 -10.31 -36.93 -11.85
CA LEU A 267 -10.39 -38.38 -11.51
C LEU A 267 -9.05 -39.08 -11.67
N LEU A 268 -8.34 -38.80 -12.76
CA LEU A 268 -7.05 -39.40 -13.06
C LEU A 268 -5.97 -39.02 -12.06
N TYR A 269 -5.85 -37.73 -11.78
CA TYR A 269 -4.77 -37.21 -10.96
C TYR A 269 -5.12 -37.03 -9.48
N GLN A 270 -6.40 -37.00 -9.13
CA GLN A 270 -6.91 -36.87 -7.77
C GLN A 270 -6.22 -35.76 -6.99
N PRO A 271 -6.23 -34.48 -7.46
CA PRO A 271 -5.57 -33.39 -6.80
C PRO A 271 -6.23 -33.10 -5.45
N GLN A 272 -5.42 -32.77 -4.44
CA GLN A 272 -5.91 -32.37 -3.12
C GLN A 272 -6.04 -30.85 -3.01
N VAL A 273 -5.24 -30.13 -3.79
CA VAL A 273 -5.27 -28.66 -3.85
C VAL A 273 -5.36 -28.21 -5.29
N CYS A 274 -6.25 -27.24 -5.55
CA CYS A 274 -6.28 -26.51 -6.80
C CYS A 274 -5.99 -25.03 -6.54
N ALA A 275 -4.88 -24.53 -7.07
CA ALA A 275 -4.52 -23.12 -7.02
C ALA A 275 -5.02 -22.40 -8.29
N LEU A 276 -5.96 -21.47 -8.16
CA LEU A 276 -6.48 -20.67 -9.27
C LEU A 276 -5.80 -19.32 -9.33
N GLY A 277 -5.22 -19.02 -10.47
CA GLY A 277 -4.51 -17.76 -10.71
C GLY A 277 -5.44 -16.55 -10.81
N GLY A 278 -5.29 -15.59 -9.87
CA GLY A 278 -6.05 -14.37 -9.82
C GLY A 278 -7.38 -14.47 -9.05
N ALA A 279 -7.95 -13.30 -8.73
CA ALA A 279 -9.17 -13.17 -7.92
C ALA A 279 -10.32 -12.48 -8.69
N SER A 280 -10.47 -12.78 -9.97
CA SER A 280 -11.58 -12.24 -10.78
C SER A 280 -12.91 -12.94 -10.49
N VAL A 281 -14.03 -12.32 -10.88
CA VAL A 281 -15.36 -12.93 -10.79
C VAL A 281 -15.43 -14.25 -11.57
N GLN A 282 -14.73 -14.32 -12.70
CA GLN A 282 -14.62 -15.52 -13.53
C GLN A 282 -13.91 -16.66 -12.80
N ASN A 283 -12.83 -16.35 -12.10
CA ASN A 283 -12.13 -17.33 -11.27
C ASN A 283 -12.98 -17.81 -10.08
N MET A 284 -13.81 -16.97 -9.51
CA MET A 284 -14.75 -17.41 -8.46
C MET A 284 -15.78 -18.42 -9.00
N ARG A 285 -16.28 -18.20 -10.23
CA ARG A 285 -17.20 -19.13 -10.88
C ARG A 285 -16.49 -20.42 -11.28
N LEU A 286 -15.26 -20.34 -11.79
CA LEU A 286 -14.42 -21.50 -12.08
C LEU A 286 -14.18 -22.33 -10.81
N LYS A 287 -13.88 -21.68 -9.70
CA LYS A 287 -13.75 -22.32 -8.38
C LYS A 287 -15.01 -23.07 -7.98
N ALA A 288 -16.19 -22.45 -8.10
CA ALA A 288 -17.45 -23.08 -7.77
C ALA A 288 -17.72 -24.31 -8.63
N MET A 289 -17.44 -24.22 -9.94
CA MET A 289 -17.56 -25.34 -10.88
C MET A 289 -16.62 -26.51 -10.53
N LEU A 290 -15.36 -26.23 -10.18
CA LEU A 290 -14.40 -27.27 -9.78
C LEU A 290 -14.81 -27.96 -8.48
N GLN A 291 -15.37 -27.20 -7.51
CA GLN A 291 -15.90 -27.76 -6.27
C GLN A 291 -17.12 -28.66 -6.54
N GLU A 292 -18.03 -28.22 -7.41
CA GLU A 292 -19.19 -29.02 -7.83
C GLU A 292 -18.77 -30.34 -8.51
N ILE A 293 -17.82 -30.27 -9.45
CA ILE A 293 -17.24 -31.45 -10.09
C ILE A 293 -16.64 -32.40 -9.04
N TRP A 294 -15.91 -31.86 -8.06
CA TRP A 294 -15.31 -32.68 -7.01
C TRP A 294 -16.34 -33.35 -6.12
N TYR A 295 -17.40 -32.65 -5.73
CA TYR A 295 -18.51 -33.26 -4.98
C TYR A 295 -19.22 -34.34 -5.75
N ASP A 296 -19.44 -34.19 -7.08
CA ASP A 296 -20.00 -35.21 -7.93
C ASP A 296 -19.07 -36.46 -8.06
N ILE A 297 -17.75 -36.22 -8.09
CA ILE A 297 -16.76 -37.33 -8.08
C ILE A 297 -16.84 -38.10 -6.76
N ILE A 298 -16.89 -37.42 -5.62
CA ILE A 298 -16.97 -38.05 -4.29
C ILE A 298 -18.28 -38.83 -4.16
N ASP A 299 -19.42 -38.25 -4.51
CA ASP A 299 -20.75 -38.91 -4.36
C ASP A 299 -20.84 -40.20 -5.17
N ARG A 300 -20.26 -40.19 -6.38
CA ARG A 300 -20.21 -41.41 -7.22
C ARG A 300 -19.18 -42.42 -6.72
N SER A 301 -18.01 -41.95 -6.29
CA SER A 301 -16.95 -42.84 -5.77
C SER A 301 -17.26 -43.40 -4.40
N ALA A 302 -18.04 -42.70 -3.56
CA ALA A 302 -18.51 -43.25 -2.28
C ALA A 302 -19.42 -44.45 -2.45
N LYS A 303 -20.14 -44.54 -3.57
CA LYS A 303 -20.97 -45.71 -3.92
C LYS A 303 -20.17 -46.91 -4.40
N GLU A 304 -18.96 -46.70 -4.93
CA GLU A 304 -18.16 -47.76 -5.56
C GLU A 304 -16.91 -48.19 -4.77
N LEU A 305 -16.30 -47.29 -3.96
CA LEU A 305 -14.93 -47.50 -3.41
C LEU A 305 -14.71 -47.14 -1.94
N HIS A 306 -15.72 -46.92 -1.11
CA HIS A 306 -15.53 -46.46 0.29
C HIS A 306 -14.54 -45.28 0.42
N ALA A 307 -14.57 -44.34 -0.53
CA ALA A 307 -13.67 -43.18 -0.57
C ALA A 307 -14.22 -42.05 0.33
N GLU A 308 -14.49 -42.37 1.60
CA GLU A 308 -14.83 -41.36 2.59
C GLU A 308 -13.61 -40.51 2.90
N GLY A 309 -13.73 -39.20 2.76
CA GLY A 309 -12.83 -38.24 3.38
C GLY A 309 -11.66 -37.70 2.55
N ARG A 310 -11.79 -37.62 1.21
CA ARG A 310 -10.77 -36.90 0.42
C ARG A 310 -11.06 -35.40 0.38
N ASP A 311 -10.19 -34.63 1.05
CA ASP A 311 -10.28 -33.19 1.02
C ASP A 311 -9.80 -32.65 -0.34
N PHE A 312 -10.57 -31.70 -0.89
CA PHE A 312 -10.16 -30.89 -2.03
C PHE A 312 -10.27 -29.41 -1.65
N ALA A 313 -9.16 -28.71 -1.64
CA ALA A 313 -9.13 -27.28 -1.40
C ALA A 313 -8.91 -26.54 -2.71
N CYS A 314 -9.81 -25.63 -3.06
CA CYS A 314 -9.63 -24.73 -4.18
C CYS A 314 -9.36 -23.32 -3.63
N VAL A 315 -8.16 -22.81 -3.90
CA VAL A 315 -7.67 -21.52 -3.39
C VAL A 315 -7.35 -20.55 -4.53
N HIS A 316 -7.55 -19.27 -4.28
CA HIS A 316 -7.06 -18.24 -5.20
C HIS A 316 -5.61 -17.91 -4.87
N TRP A 317 -4.79 -17.81 -5.90
CA TRP A 317 -3.38 -17.51 -5.79
C TRP A 317 -3.02 -16.23 -6.55
N ASP A 318 -2.06 -15.48 -6.02
CA ASP A 318 -1.53 -14.30 -6.70
C ASP A 318 -0.64 -14.71 -7.88
N CYS A 319 -0.99 -14.24 -9.07
CA CYS A 319 -0.26 -14.52 -10.32
C CYS A 319 0.86 -13.50 -10.61
N SER A 320 1.14 -12.57 -9.72
CA SER A 320 2.08 -11.48 -9.99
C SER A 320 3.46 -11.99 -10.38
N VAL A 321 3.96 -13.02 -9.70
CA VAL A 321 5.26 -13.64 -10.00
C VAL A 321 5.23 -14.34 -11.35
N ALA A 322 4.16 -15.08 -11.67
CA ALA A 322 4.01 -15.77 -12.95
C ALA A 322 3.96 -14.76 -14.12
N LYS A 323 3.26 -13.64 -13.96
CA LYS A 323 3.21 -12.56 -14.97
C LYS A 323 4.56 -11.87 -15.15
N LEU A 324 5.31 -11.67 -14.07
CA LEU A 324 6.67 -11.14 -14.15
C LEU A 324 7.60 -12.13 -14.89
N TRP A 325 7.47 -13.40 -14.63
CA TRP A 325 8.22 -14.44 -15.35
C TRP A 325 7.86 -14.44 -16.84
N GLU A 326 6.57 -14.45 -17.19
CA GLU A 326 6.07 -14.41 -18.56
C GLU A 326 6.65 -13.23 -19.37
N SER A 327 6.81 -12.07 -18.73
CA SER A 327 7.38 -10.87 -19.34
C SER A 327 8.92 -10.84 -19.37
N SER A 328 9.59 -11.84 -18.82
CA SER A 328 11.05 -11.88 -18.74
C SER A 328 11.70 -12.39 -20.03
N ASP A 329 12.91 -11.90 -20.33
CA ASP A 329 13.71 -12.40 -21.46
C ASP A 329 14.02 -13.90 -21.37
N ALA A 330 14.02 -14.46 -20.16
CA ALA A 330 14.27 -15.89 -19.95
C ALA A 330 13.07 -16.73 -20.42
N ALA A 331 11.85 -16.32 -20.07
CA ALA A 331 10.62 -17.00 -20.49
C ALA A 331 10.35 -16.88 -22.00
N GLN A 332 10.84 -15.82 -22.64
CA GLN A 332 10.71 -15.65 -24.10
C GLN A 332 11.67 -16.53 -24.90
N ARG A 333 12.69 -17.12 -24.26
CA ARG A 333 13.69 -17.98 -24.89
C ARG A 333 13.40 -19.48 -24.74
N GLU A 334 12.51 -19.82 -23.82
CA GLU A 334 11.95 -21.17 -23.64
C GLU A 334 10.70 -21.38 -24.51
#